data_88214a3250b42a855683ba94f094592e
#
_entry.id   88214a3250b42a855683ba94f094592e
#
_cell.length_a   1.000
_cell.length_b   1.000
_cell.length_c   1.000
_cell.angle_alpha   90.00
_cell.angle_beta   90.00
_cell.angle_gamma   90.00
#
_symmetry.space_group_name_H-M   'P 1'
#
loop_
_entity.id
_entity.type
_entity.pdbx_description
1 polymer ?
#
loop_
_entity_poly.entity_id
_entity_poly.type
_entity_poly.pdbx_seq_one_letter_code
_entity_poly.pdbx_strand_id
1 'polypeptide(L)'
;MPKAAKKSSRKPPEPSKDHAEVAELLRNVMPDLKPVVTHLDKLIRKTIPGLEYAVKWKKAHYGLPDRGWIIEMVPYDVSVNLVFFGGAKFDRVPPQGEGSRYVKIRSLEEARAPEVRDWIEQAAEHPGWK
;
A
#
# COMPACT_ATOMS: atom_id res chain seq x y z
N MET A 1 -9.31 -27.91 3.34
CA MET A 1 -8.33 -28.25 3.78
C MET A 1 -7.12 -27.82 3.09
N PRO A 2 -6.65 -28.39 2.06
CA PRO A 2 -5.40 -28.01 1.45
C PRO A 2 -5.33 -26.57 1.02
N LYS A 3 -6.44 -26.01 0.58
CA LYS A 3 -6.43 -24.63 0.15
C LYS A 3 -6.18 -23.68 1.28
N ALA A 4 -6.79 -23.91 2.41
CA ALA A 4 -6.57 -23.04 3.55
C ALA A 4 -5.14 -23.11 3.99
N ALA A 5 -4.56 -24.29 3.97
CA ALA A 5 -3.16 -24.45 4.33
C ALA A 5 -2.26 -23.68 3.37
N LYS A 6 -2.56 -23.71 2.07
CA LYS A 6 -1.76 -22.97 1.11
C LYS A 6 -1.81 -21.48 1.37
N LYS A 7 -2.99 -20.94 1.67
CA LYS A 7 -3.09 -19.53 1.96
C LYS A 7 -2.28 -19.15 3.17
N SER A 8 -2.38 -19.94 4.22
CA SER A 8 -1.69 -19.61 5.44
C SER A 8 -0.19 -19.78 5.31
N SER A 9 0.29 -20.50 4.29
CA SER A 9 1.72 -20.68 4.10
C SER A 9 2.37 -19.51 3.37
N ARG A 10 1.60 -18.56 2.83
CA ARG A 10 2.16 -17.42 2.15
C ARG A 10 2.86 -16.53 3.15
N LYS A 11 4.12 -16.22 2.89
CA LYS A 11 4.90 -15.41 3.78
C LYS A 11 4.93 -13.96 3.34
N PRO A 12 4.94 -13.03 4.31
CA PRO A 12 5.15 -11.63 3.96
C PRO A 12 6.52 -11.41 3.35
N PRO A 13 6.69 -10.39 2.51
CA PRO A 13 8.01 -10.04 1.99
C PRO A 13 8.97 -9.65 3.09
N GLU A 14 10.26 -9.81 2.82
CA GLU A 14 11.31 -9.39 3.74
C GLU A 14 11.43 -7.88 3.74
N PRO A 15 11.42 -7.24 4.90
CA PRO A 15 11.50 -5.77 4.95
C PRO A 15 12.91 -5.25 4.74
N SER A 16 13.01 -4.05 4.19
CA SER A 16 14.26 -3.33 4.02
C SER A 16 14.02 -1.86 4.29
N LYS A 17 15.00 -1.18 4.88
CA LYS A 17 14.92 0.27 5.03
C LYS A 17 15.20 1.00 3.73
N ASP A 18 15.69 0.30 2.73
CA ASP A 18 16.07 0.88 1.45
C ASP A 18 14.83 1.01 0.55
N HIS A 19 14.60 2.21 0.05
CA HIS A 19 13.46 2.53 -0.80
C HIS A 19 13.72 2.19 -2.28
N ALA A 20 14.93 1.75 -2.62
CA ALA A 20 15.36 1.65 -4.03
C ALA A 20 14.47 0.73 -4.86
N GLU A 21 14.04 -0.42 -4.33
CA GLU A 21 13.19 -1.33 -5.10
C GLU A 21 11.83 -0.72 -5.39
N VAL A 22 11.26 0.00 -4.42
CA VAL A 22 10.00 0.70 -4.65
C VAL A 22 10.19 1.76 -5.72
N ALA A 23 11.26 2.56 -5.62
CA ALA A 23 11.54 3.57 -6.63
C ALA A 23 11.65 2.96 -8.03
N GLU A 24 12.29 1.81 -8.14
CA GLU A 24 12.43 1.12 -9.41
C GLU A 24 11.08 0.69 -9.96
N LEU A 25 10.24 0.10 -9.12
CA LEU A 25 8.90 -0.32 -9.55
C LEU A 25 8.10 0.88 -10.07
N LEU A 26 8.16 2.01 -9.35
CA LEU A 26 7.38 3.19 -9.73
C LEU A 26 7.87 3.82 -11.01
N ARG A 27 9.15 3.64 -11.36
CA ARG A 27 9.66 4.15 -12.65
C ARG A 27 9.09 3.37 -13.83
N ASN A 28 8.61 2.17 -13.60
CA ASN A 28 8.18 1.26 -14.66
C ASN A 28 6.68 1.13 -14.80
N VAL A 29 5.91 1.98 -14.11
CA VAL A 29 4.46 2.00 -14.32
C VAL A 29 4.13 2.67 -15.65
N MET A 30 2.89 2.53 -16.10
CA MET A 30 2.43 3.22 -17.30
C MET A 30 2.64 4.72 -17.15
N PRO A 31 3.06 5.41 -18.21
CA PRO A 31 3.43 6.83 -18.10
C PRO A 31 2.38 7.72 -17.47
N ASP A 32 1.10 7.51 -17.78
CA ASP A 32 0.04 8.35 -17.23
C ASP A 32 -0.12 8.17 -15.73
N LEU A 33 0.35 7.05 -15.19
CA LEU A 33 0.24 6.80 -13.76
C LEU A 33 1.45 7.28 -12.96
N LYS A 34 2.53 7.71 -13.63
CA LYS A 34 3.71 8.16 -12.90
C LYS A 34 3.43 9.30 -11.93
N PRO A 35 2.71 10.35 -12.33
CA PRO A 35 2.39 11.41 -11.35
C PRO A 35 1.58 10.88 -10.17
N VAL A 36 0.69 9.93 -10.43
CA VAL A 36 -0.17 9.36 -9.38
C VAL A 36 0.67 8.59 -8.37
N VAL A 37 1.47 7.63 -8.83
CA VAL A 37 2.25 6.80 -7.92
C VAL A 37 3.34 7.62 -7.22
N THR A 38 3.92 8.60 -7.91
CA THR A 38 4.93 9.45 -7.30
C THR A 38 4.33 10.27 -6.16
N HIS A 39 3.15 10.83 -6.38
CA HIS A 39 2.46 11.58 -5.34
C HIS A 39 2.13 10.70 -4.14
N LEU A 40 1.58 9.52 -4.40
CA LEU A 40 1.20 8.59 -3.31
C LEU A 40 2.41 8.14 -2.51
N ASP A 41 3.49 7.79 -3.20
CA ASP A 41 4.72 7.36 -2.52
C ASP A 41 5.25 8.46 -1.61
N LYS A 42 5.32 9.68 -2.13
CA LYS A 42 5.80 10.82 -1.33
C LYS A 42 4.90 11.09 -0.15
N LEU A 43 3.59 11.01 -0.35
CA LEU A 43 2.64 11.26 0.73
C LEU A 43 2.78 10.22 1.82
N ILE A 44 2.89 8.95 1.47
CA ILE A 44 3.07 7.88 2.45
C ILE A 44 4.36 8.10 3.25
N ARG A 45 5.45 8.38 2.54
CA ARG A 45 6.75 8.54 3.19
C ARG A 45 6.81 9.78 4.07
N LYS A 46 6.13 10.84 3.66
CA LYS A 46 6.08 12.08 4.43
C LYS A 46 5.21 11.92 5.67
N THR A 47 4.14 11.14 5.57
CA THR A 47 3.15 11.01 6.63
C THR A 47 3.60 10.03 7.72
N ILE A 48 4.29 8.96 7.33
CA ILE A 48 4.63 7.88 8.27
C ILE A 48 6.15 7.76 8.38
N PRO A 49 6.73 8.13 9.53
CA PRO A 49 8.17 7.97 9.71
C PRO A 49 8.54 6.51 10.02
N GLY A 50 9.78 6.16 9.73
CA GLY A 50 10.31 4.85 10.12
C GLY A 50 9.86 3.70 9.24
N LEU A 51 9.46 3.97 8.01
CA LEU A 51 8.95 2.93 7.12
C LEU A 51 10.01 1.92 6.73
N GLU A 52 9.53 0.70 6.51
CA GLU A 52 10.26 -0.35 5.82
C GLU A 52 9.56 -0.63 4.50
N TYR A 53 10.29 -1.18 3.54
CA TYR A 53 9.82 -1.33 2.18
C TYR A 53 10.10 -2.72 1.64
N ALA A 54 9.29 -3.16 0.68
CA ALA A 54 9.57 -4.34 -0.11
C ALA A 54 8.80 -4.27 -1.42
N VAL A 55 9.30 -4.96 -2.44
CA VAL A 55 8.56 -5.15 -3.69
C VAL A 55 8.43 -6.65 -3.89
N LYS A 56 7.21 -7.12 -4.08
CA LYS A 56 6.94 -8.52 -4.37
C LYS A 56 5.66 -8.60 -5.19
N TRP A 57 5.65 -9.50 -6.17
CA TRP A 57 4.50 -9.67 -7.05
C TRP A 57 4.12 -8.39 -7.77
N LYS A 58 5.13 -7.57 -8.10
CA LYS A 58 4.95 -6.26 -8.77
C LYS A 58 4.11 -5.30 -7.96
N LYS A 59 4.21 -5.38 -6.64
CA LYS A 59 3.49 -4.52 -5.71
C LYS A 59 4.48 -3.90 -4.75
N ALA A 60 4.27 -2.63 -4.43
CA ALA A 60 5.09 -1.94 -3.43
C ALA A 60 4.46 -2.11 -2.06
N HIS A 61 5.26 -2.49 -1.09
CA HIS A 61 4.79 -2.69 0.28
C HIS A 61 5.45 -1.67 1.20
N TYR A 62 4.66 -1.11 2.10
CA TYR A 62 5.11 -0.15 3.10
C TYR A 62 4.74 -0.70 4.46
N GLY A 63 5.70 -0.78 5.37
CA GLY A 63 5.47 -1.39 6.67
C GLY A 63 6.21 -0.70 7.80
N LEU A 64 5.94 -1.17 9.00
CA LEU A 64 6.59 -0.70 10.22
C LEU A 64 7.07 -1.92 11.01
N PRO A 65 8.20 -1.81 11.72
CA PRO A 65 8.77 -2.99 12.39
C PRO A 65 7.81 -3.68 13.36
N ASP A 66 6.97 -2.91 14.05
CA ASP A 66 6.07 -3.46 15.05
C ASP A 66 4.67 -3.76 14.52
N ARG A 67 4.36 -3.33 13.30
CA ARG A 67 3.01 -3.49 12.75
C ARG A 67 2.93 -4.41 11.54
N GLY A 68 4.06 -4.68 10.90
CA GLY A 68 4.08 -5.44 9.65
C GLY A 68 3.76 -4.55 8.47
N TRP A 69 3.24 -5.15 7.40
CA TRP A 69 2.91 -4.42 6.17
C TRP A 69 1.57 -3.74 6.34
N ILE A 70 1.56 -2.41 6.25
CA ILE A 70 0.34 -1.63 6.50
C ILE A 70 -0.29 -1.11 5.22
N ILE A 71 0.51 -0.86 4.19
CA ILE A 71 0.01 -0.33 2.91
C ILE A 71 0.66 -1.11 1.77
N GLU A 72 -0.13 -1.34 0.71
CA GLU A 72 0.36 -1.95 -0.51
C GLU A 72 -0.11 -1.09 -1.68
N MET A 73 0.78 -0.77 -2.60
CA MET A 73 0.44 -0.01 -3.79
C MET A 73 0.55 -0.93 -5.00
N VAL A 74 -0.54 -1.10 -5.72
CA VAL A 74 -0.62 -2.04 -6.85
C VAL A 74 -0.95 -1.28 -8.12
N PRO A 75 0.05 -1.03 -8.99
CA PRO A 75 -0.22 -0.35 -10.25
C PRO A 75 -0.76 -1.32 -11.28
N TYR A 76 -1.76 -0.86 -12.02
CA TYR A 76 -2.33 -1.54 -13.17
C TYR A 76 -2.11 -0.68 -14.42
N ASP A 77 -2.83 -0.94 -15.50
CA ASP A 77 -2.62 -0.17 -16.72
C ASP A 77 -3.17 1.25 -16.62
N VAL A 78 -4.37 1.41 -16.03
CA VAL A 78 -5.03 2.72 -16.00
C VAL A 78 -5.41 3.15 -14.60
N SER A 79 -4.97 2.43 -13.58
CA SER A 79 -5.34 2.75 -12.20
C SER A 79 -4.32 2.16 -11.24
N VAL A 80 -4.39 2.63 -9.99
CA VAL A 80 -3.56 2.14 -8.90
C VAL A 80 -4.49 1.77 -7.76
N ASN A 81 -4.33 0.56 -7.20
CA ASN A 81 -5.03 0.23 -5.96
C ASN A 81 -4.12 0.56 -4.79
N LEU A 82 -4.64 1.36 -3.87
CA LEU A 82 -3.95 1.61 -2.61
C LEU A 82 -4.65 0.77 -1.55
N VAL A 83 -3.95 -0.23 -1.04
CA VAL A 83 -4.50 -1.25 -0.15
C VAL A 83 -4.04 -0.98 1.26
N PHE A 84 -4.97 -1.06 2.20
CA PHE A 84 -4.72 -0.85 3.62
C PHE A 84 -5.03 -2.15 4.34
N PHE A 85 -4.00 -2.82 4.85
CA PHE A 85 -4.19 -4.16 5.44
C PHE A 85 -5.09 -4.13 6.68
N GLY A 86 -5.00 -3.06 7.47
CA GLY A 86 -5.88 -2.89 8.63
C GLY A 86 -7.13 -2.07 8.36
N GLY A 87 -7.44 -1.82 7.08
CA GLY A 87 -8.44 -0.83 6.70
C GLY A 87 -9.85 -1.08 7.21
N ALA A 88 -10.21 -2.34 7.47
CA ALA A 88 -11.54 -2.64 7.98
C ALA A 88 -11.81 -2.02 9.36
N LYS A 89 -10.75 -1.66 10.08
CA LYS A 89 -10.87 -1.09 11.43
C LYS A 89 -10.70 0.41 11.46
N PHE A 90 -10.56 1.04 10.30
CA PHE A 90 -10.40 2.51 10.23
C PHE A 90 -11.71 3.19 10.60
N ASP A 91 -11.61 4.41 11.12
CA ASP A 91 -12.81 5.23 11.38
C ASP A 91 -13.60 5.45 10.11
N ARG A 92 -12.90 5.77 9.02
CA ARG A 92 -13.52 5.85 7.70
C ARG A 92 -12.96 4.67 6.91
N VAL A 93 -13.79 3.67 6.66
CA VAL A 93 -13.35 2.45 6.01
C VAL A 93 -13.19 2.71 4.51
N PRO A 94 -12.04 2.34 3.91
CA PRO A 94 -11.89 2.47 2.46
C PRO A 94 -12.97 1.67 1.72
N PRO A 95 -13.33 2.08 0.50
CA PRO A 95 -14.59 1.65 -0.12
C PRO A 95 -14.67 0.21 -0.57
N GLN A 96 -13.53 -0.46 -0.82
CA GLN A 96 -13.60 -1.78 -1.44
C GLN A 96 -12.83 -2.81 -0.65
N GLY A 97 -13.14 -4.09 -0.89
CA GLY A 97 -12.45 -5.20 -0.26
C GLY A 97 -13.17 -5.70 0.97
N GLU A 98 -12.62 -6.79 1.53
CA GLU A 98 -13.06 -7.35 2.81
C GLU A 98 -11.79 -7.60 3.59
N GLY A 99 -11.81 -7.56 4.87
CA GLY A 99 -10.56 -7.69 5.62
C GLY A 99 -9.59 -6.57 5.27
N SER A 100 -8.69 -6.80 4.31
CA SER A 100 -7.92 -5.72 3.71
C SER A 100 -8.84 -4.88 2.84
N ARG A 101 -8.75 -3.56 3.00
CA ARG A 101 -9.62 -2.66 2.25
C ARG A 101 -8.75 -1.82 1.31
N TYR A 102 -9.33 -1.35 0.21
CA TYR A 102 -8.55 -0.56 -0.73
C TYR A 102 -9.40 0.49 -1.42
N VAL A 103 -8.69 1.43 -2.06
CA VAL A 103 -9.32 2.42 -2.93
C VAL A 103 -8.61 2.35 -4.27
N LYS A 104 -9.39 2.44 -5.35
CA LYS A 104 -8.87 2.49 -6.72
C LYS A 104 -8.69 3.95 -7.11
N ILE A 105 -7.48 4.31 -7.54
CA ILE A 105 -7.12 5.69 -7.85
C ILE A 105 -6.72 5.75 -9.32
N ARG A 106 -7.39 6.63 -10.08
CA ARG A 106 -7.19 6.72 -11.52
C ARG A 106 -6.52 8.00 -11.97
N SER A 107 -6.39 8.99 -11.09
CA SER A 107 -5.87 10.30 -11.47
C SER A 107 -5.14 10.94 -10.31
N LEU A 108 -4.34 11.96 -10.64
CA LEU A 108 -3.67 12.74 -9.60
C LEU A 108 -4.69 13.45 -8.71
N GLU A 109 -5.78 13.90 -9.30
CA GLU A 109 -6.83 14.55 -8.55
C GLU A 109 -7.42 13.60 -7.50
N GLU A 110 -7.70 12.35 -7.89
CA GLU A 110 -8.21 11.36 -6.94
C GLU A 110 -7.16 11.05 -5.86
N ALA A 111 -5.89 11.00 -6.24
CA ALA A 111 -4.81 10.75 -5.28
C ALA A 111 -4.69 11.85 -4.24
N ARG A 112 -5.09 13.06 -4.58
CA ARG A 112 -5.01 14.22 -3.69
C ARG A 112 -6.25 14.40 -2.82
N ALA A 113 -7.24 13.53 -2.94
CA ALA A 113 -8.45 13.65 -2.13
C ALA A 113 -8.08 13.56 -0.65
N PRO A 114 -8.71 14.37 0.21
CA PRO A 114 -8.40 14.38 1.65
C PRO A 114 -8.55 13.02 2.30
N GLU A 115 -9.48 12.20 1.83
CA GLU A 115 -9.69 10.87 2.38
C GLU A 115 -8.44 9.99 2.25
N VAL A 116 -7.69 10.15 1.15
CA VAL A 116 -6.50 9.34 0.94
C VAL A 116 -5.47 9.61 2.04
N ARG A 117 -5.26 10.88 2.35
CA ARG A 117 -4.33 11.25 3.40
C ARG A 117 -4.79 10.70 4.76
N ASP A 118 -6.08 10.82 5.04
CA ASP A 118 -6.64 10.32 6.28
C ASP A 118 -6.42 8.81 6.41
N TRP A 119 -6.65 8.05 5.35
CA TRP A 119 -6.43 6.61 5.35
C TRP A 119 -4.96 6.27 5.60
N ILE A 120 -4.05 7.03 4.99
CA ILE A 120 -2.62 6.80 5.20
C ILE A 120 -2.25 7.05 6.68
N GLU A 121 -2.79 8.11 7.27
CA GLU A 121 -2.55 8.40 8.69
C GLU A 121 -3.07 7.27 9.56
N GLN A 122 -4.26 6.78 9.29
CA GLN A 122 -4.83 5.68 10.08
C GLN A 122 -4.07 4.39 9.90
N ALA A 123 -3.49 4.15 8.74
CA ALA A 123 -2.74 2.92 8.49
C ALA A 123 -1.62 2.73 9.49
N ALA A 124 -0.98 3.81 9.93
CA ALA A 124 0.12 3.71 10.88
C ALA A 124 -0.35 3.32 12.28
N GLU A 125 -1.64 3.41 12.55
CA GLU A 125 -2.20 3.17 13.87
C GLU A 125 -2.80 1.78 14.04
N HIS A 126 -2.84 0.99 12.99
CA HIS A 126 -3.46 -0.34 13.04
C HIS A 126 -2.47 -1.41 12.60
N PRO A 127 -2.54 -2.61 13.19
CA PRO A 127 -1.66 -3.69 12.74
C PRO A 127 -1.95 -4.07 11.30
N GLY A 128 -0.91 -4.46 10.61
CA GLY A 128 -1.01 -4.90 9.25
C GLY A 128 -0.72 -6.38 9.12
N TRP A 129 -0.15 -6.77 8.00
CA TRP A 129 0.13 -8.16 7.67
C TRP A 129 1.54 -8.51 8.14
N LYS A 130 1.64 -9.46 9.04
CA LYS A 130 2.91 -9.99 9.53
C LYS A 130 3.19 -11.40 8.94
#